data_06c28823cb49d822b6c38832d87f82f3
#
_entry.id   06c28823cb49d822b6c38832d87f82f3
#
_cell.length_a   1.000
_cell.length_b   1.000
_cell.length_c   1.000
_cell.angle_alpha   90.00
_cell.angle_beta   90.00
_cell.angle_gamma   90.00
#
_symmetry.space_group_name_H-M   'P 1'
#
loop_
_entity.id
_entity.type
_entity.pdbx_description
1 polymer ?
#
loop_
_entity_poly.entity_id
_entity_poly.type
_entity_poly.pdbx_seq_one_letter_code
_entity_poly.pdbx_strand_id
1 'polypeptide(L)'
;MAIGRPLNLTANVASKNISVLATAGQTSFTVAGGYRINEIAVYRNGTRLADGRDFTATDGSIVTLVSAATIYDVIEYQIFDSFNVANAVGTSGDSTIDGNLTASGNLTATKFYGDGSNLTGVSGFATAI
;
A
#
# COMPACT_ATOMS: atom_id res chain seq x y z
N MET A 1 -2.87 -10.41 26.20
CA MET A 1 -2.32 -10.79 25.75
C MET A 1 -2.02 -10.32 24.63
N ALA A 2 -1.32 -10.23 24.21
CA ALA A 2 -0.92 -9.68 23.33
C ALA A 2 -0.90 -10.28 22.28
N ILE A 3 -1.21 -10.18 21.60
CA ILE A 3 -1.19 -10.76 20.76
C ILE A 3 -0.73 -10.31 19.73
N GLY A 4 -0.65 -9.84 19.28
CA GLY A 4 -0.20 -9.38 18.34
C GLY A 4 0.87 -9.49 17.80
N ARG A 5 1.23 -9.91 17.16
CA ARG A 5 2.26 -10.03 16.72
C ARG A 5 2.39 -9.73 15.54
N PRO A 6 3.01 -9.30 15.02
CA PRO A 6 3.25 -8.83 13.98
C PRO A 6 3.58 -9.66 13.12
N LEU A 7 3.48 -9.85 12.43
CA LEU A 7 3.79 -10.61 11.78
C LEU A 7 4.43 -10.38 10.78
N ASN A 8 4.75 -10.88 10.15
CA ASN A 8 5.36 -10.81 9.13
C ASN A 8 4.59 -10.51 8.05
N LEU A 9 3.70 -9.76 8.15
CA LEU A 9 3.13 -9.33 7.16
C LEU A 9 3.97 -8.65 6.35
N THR A 10 3.92 -8.77 5.15
CA THR A 10 4.80 -8.15 4.33
C THR A 10 4.53 -6.75 4.32
N ALA A 11 5.52 -6.01 4.20
CA ALA A 11 5.42 -4.60 4.27
C ALA A 11 4.81 -3.98 3.06
N ASN A 12 4.45 -4.73 2.07
CA ASN A 12 3.90 -4.14 0.86
C ASN A 12 2.39 -4.00 0.89
N VAL A 13 1.76 -4.23 2.02
CA VAL A 13 0.33 -4.05 2.14
C VAL A 13 0.07 -3.12 3.29
N ALA A 14 -0.67 -2.08 3.05
CA ALA A 14 -1.09 -1.17 4.07
C ALA A 14 -2.61 -1.11 4.07
N SER A 15 -3.19 -0.86 5.20
CA SER A 15 -4.63 -0.71 5.27
C SER A 15 -4.96 0.42 6.24
N LYS A 16 -6.11 1.02 6.04
CA LYS A 16 -6.63 1.99 6.99
C LYS A 16 -8.12 1.80 7.11
N ASN A 17 -8.63 2.18 8.24
CA ASN A 17 -10.06 2.10 8.50
C ASN A 17 -10.61 3.50 8.67
N ILE A 18 -11.76 3.75 8.09
CA ILE A 18 -12.48 5.00 8.23
C ILE A 18 -13.89 4.66 8.68
N SER A 19 -14.37 5.35 9.68
CA SER A 19 -15.69 5.12 10.21
C SER A 19 -16.50 6.40 10.09
N VAL A 20 -17.71 6.33 9.59
CA VAL A 20 -18.60 7.47 9.48
C VAL A 20 -19.99 7.10 9.95
N LEU A 21 -20.74 8.09 10.43
CA LEU A 21 -22.14 7.86 10.80
C LEU A 21 -23.02 8.28 9.64
N ALA A 22 -23.96 7.45 9.30
CA ALA A 22 -24.88 7.73 8.21
C ALA A 22 -25.98 8.69 8.64
N THR A 23 -26.49 9.43 7.68
CA THR A 23 -27.70 10.19 7.87
C THR A 23 -28.89 9.38 7.38
N ALA A 24 -30.08 9.82 7.70
CA ALA A 24 -31.28 9.06 7.36
C ALA A 24 -31.41 8.91 5.85
N GLY A 25 -31.54 7.67 5.39
CA GLY A 25 -31.73 7.38 3.98
C GLY A 25 -30.52 7.55 3.12
N GLN A 26 -29.35 7.72 3.69
CA GLN A 26 -28.15 7.96 2.91
C GLN A 26 -27.74 6.72 2.14
N THR A 27 -27.43 6.89 0.86
CA THR A 27 -26.92 5.79 0.04
C THR A 27 -25.53 6.07 -0.49
N SER A 28 -25.15 7.33 -0.65
CA SER A 28 -23.89 7.69 -1.25
C SER A 28 -22.93 8.20 -0.18
N PHE A 29 -21.75 7.64 -0.13
CA PHE A 29 -20.74 7.99 0.86
C PHE A 29 -19.44 8.29 0.14
N THR A 30 -18.92 9.50 0.37
CA THR A 30 -17.63 9.85 -0.19
C THR A 30 -16.56 9.33 0.75
N VAL A 31 -15.63 8.56 0.23
CA VAL A 31 -14.56 8.01 1.04
C VAL A 31 -13.40 9.01 1.05
N ALA A 32 -13.09 9.53 2.22
CA ALA A 32 -12.03 10.52 2.36
C ALA A 32 -10.71 9.92 1.90
N GLY A 33 -10.07 10.57 0.95
CA GLY A 33 -8.81 10.07 0.40
C GLY A 33 -8.97 9.06 -0.70
N GLY A 34 -10.19 8.62 -0.98
CA GLY A 34 -10.44 7.66 -2.05
C GLY A 34 -10.00 6.25 -1.73
N TYR A 35 -10.13 5.36 -2.70
CA TYR A 35 -9.73 3.97 -2.57
C TYR A 35 -9.35 3.43 -3.94
N ARG A 36 -8.66 2.30 -3.95
CA ARG A 36 -8.41 1.61 -5.21
C ARG A 36 -9.59 0.71 -5.48
N ILE A 37 -10.02 0.68 -6.73
CA ILE A 37 -11.17 -0.16 -7.11
C ILE A 37 -10.83 -1.61 -6.81
N ASN A 38 -11.76 -2.30 -6.20
CA ASN A 38 -11.66 -3.69 -5.74
C ASN A 38 -10.77 -3.88 -4.51
N GLU A 39 -10.28 -2.79 -3.92
CA GLU A 39 -9.45 -2.92 -2.74
C GLU A 39 -10.06 -2.17 -1.58
N ILE A 40 -11.33 -2.36 -1.36
CA ILE A 40 -12.07 -1.77 -0.25
C ILE A 40 -13.04 -2.79 0.31
N ALA A 41 -13.17 -2.84 1.61
CA ALA A 41 -14.21 -3.61 2.27
C ALA A 41 -15.12 -2.64 3.01
N VAL A 42 -16.40 -2.85 2.96
CA VAL A 42 -17.40 -1.97 3.56
C VAL A 42 -18.20 -2.75 4.59
N TYR A 43 -18.38 -2.14 5.75
CA TYR A 43 -19.12 -2.74 6.85
C TYR A 43 -20.23 -1.81 7.27
N ARG A 44 -21.37 -2.37 7.63
CA ARG A 44 -22.49 -1.61 8.17
C ARG A 44 -22.80 -2.18 9.53
N ASN A 45 -22.61 -1.37 10.55
CA ASN A 45 -22.81 -1.79 11.94
C ASN A 45 -22.07 -3.09 12.27
N GLY A 46 -20.84 -3.20 11.75
CA GLY A 46 -19.99 -4.36 12.01
C GLY A 46 -20.20 -5.54 11.08
N THR A 47 -21.18 -5.51 10.21
CA THR A 47 -21.44 -6.61 9.29
C THR A 47 -20.81 -6.27 7.95
N ARG A 48 -20.00 -7.17 7.42
CA ARG A 48 -19.39 -6.95 6.12
C ARG A 48 -20.44 -7.05 5.03
N LEU A 49 -20.41 -6.11 4.12
CA LEU A 49 -21.31 -6.07 2.99
C LEU A 49 -20.68 -6.77 1.79
N ALA A 50 -21.50 -7.35 0.94
CA ALA A 50 -21.04 -8.04 -0.24
C ALA A 50 -20.92 -7.05 -1.40
N ASP A 51 -19.77 -7.03 -2.03
CA ASP A 51 -19.51 -6.14 -3.14
C ASP A 51 -20.42 -6.52 -4.33
N GLY A 52 -21.03 -5.51 -4.91
CA GLY A 52 -21.92 -5.73 -6.05
C GLY A 52 -23.32 -6.11 -5.67
N ARG A 53 -23.50 -6.59 -4.41
CA ARG A 53 -24.79 -7.01 -4.00
C ARG A 53 -25.37 -6.07 -2.99
N ASP A 54 -24.57 -5.68 -2.01
CA ASP A 54 -24.99 -4.79 -0.95
C ASP A 54 -24.49 -3.37 -1.16
N PHE A 55 -23.46 -3.21 -1.92
CA PHE A 55 -22.90 -1.90 -2.26
C PHE A 55 -22.17 -1.96 -3.58
N THR A 56 -21.90 -0.79 -4.15
CA THR A 56 -21.03 -0.68 -5.30
C THR A 56 -19.93 0.34 -4.99
N ALA A 57 -18.73 0.09 -5.48
CA ALA A 57 -17.59 0.96 -5.29
C ALA A 57 -16.73 0.86 -6.56
N THR A 58 -17.09 1.66 -7.55
CA THR A 58 -16.52 1.50 -8.88
C THR A 58 -15.74 2.70 -9.40
N ASP A 59 -15.74 3.82 -8.67
CA ASP A 59 -15.07 5.02 -9.17
C ASP A 59 -13.85 5.46 -8.37
N GLY A 60 -13.53 4.76 -7.30
CA GLY A 60 -12.36 5.12 -6.48
C GLY A 60 -12.62 6.22 -5.46
N SER A 61 -13.83 6.74 -5.38
CA SER A 61 -14.15 7.85 -4.50
C SER A 61 -15.42 7.64 -3.70
N ILE A 62 -16.43 7.06 -4.28
CA ILE A 62 -17.75 6.94 -3.67
C ILE A 62 -18.14 5.50 -3.48
N VAL A 63 -18.74 5.20 -2.35
CA VAL A 63 -19.37 3.91 -2.07
C VAL A 63 -20.87 4.16 -2.06
N THR A 64 -21.61 3.38 -2.80
CA THR A 64 -23.07 3.50 -2.87
C THR A 64 -23.72 2.25 -2.29
N LEU A 65 -24.54 2.42 -1.29
CA LEU A 65 -25.27 1.30 -0.69
C LEU A 65 -26.51 0.98 -1.53
N VAL A 66 -26.77 -0.30 -1.68
CA VAL A 66 -27.99 -0.73 -2.37
C VAL A 66 -29.20 -0.50 -1.47
N SER A 67 -29.08 -0.75 -0.17
CA SER A 67 -30.13 -0.44 0.78
C SER A 67 -29.77 0.81 1.56
N ALA A 68 -30.66 1.77 1.57
CA ALA A 68 -30.38 3.05 2.23
C ALA A 68 -30.06 2.86 3.71
N ALA A 69 -29.15 3.66 4.20
CA ALA A 69 -28.77 3.60 5.61
C ALA A 69 -29.84 4.22 6.49
N THR A 70 -29.86 3.78 7.73
CA THR A 70 -30.68 4.40 8.77
C THR A 70 -29.80 5.41 9.49
N ILE A 71 -30.41 6.48 9.99
CA ILE A 71 -29.62 7.49 10.69
C ILE A 71 -28.82 6.85 11.81
N TYR A 72 -27.56 7.29 11.93
CA TYR A 72 -26.60 6.78 12.91
C TYR A 72 -26.08 5.36 12.65
N ASP A 73 -26.42 4.76 11.53
CA ASP A 73 -25.71 3.53 11.15
C ASP A 73 -24.23 3.84 11.06
N VAL A 74 -23.41 2.93 11.54
CA VAL A 74 -21.96 3.07 11.47
C VAL A 74 -21.50 2.39 10.20
N ILE A 75 -20.93 3.17 9.29
CA ILE A 75 -20.41 2.65 8.06
C ILE A 75 -18.88 2.72 8.17
N GLU A 76 -18.25 1.59 7.98
CA GLU A 76 -16.79 1.54 8.06
C GLU A 76 -16.23 1.06 6.74
N TYR A 77 -15.15 1.68 6.34
CA TYR A 77 -14.42 1.24 5.15
C TYR A 77 -13.06 0.76 5.59
N GLN A 78 -12.69 -0.41 5.14
CA GLN A 78 -11.32 -0.87 5.28
C GLN A 78 -10.70 -0.77 3.90
N ILE A 79 -9.71 0.08 3.76
CA ILE A 79 -9.12 0.40 2.48
C ILE A 79 -7.74 -0.22 2.46
N PHE A 80 -7.48 -0.96 1.40
CA PHE A 80 -6.20 -1.63 1.24
C PHE A 80 -5.38 -0.89 0.20
N ASP A 81 -4.13 -0.77 0.45
CA ASP A 81 -3.21 -0.17 -0.50
C ASP A 81 -1.99 -1.06 -0.55
N SER A 82 -1.43 -1.22 -1.71
CA SER A 82 -0.26 -2.06 -1.85
C SER A 82 0.86 -1.26 -2.45
N PHE A 83 2.07 -1.51 -1.96
CA PHE A 83 3.21 -0.87 -2.53
C PHE A 83 3.78 -1.78 -3.57
N ASN A 84 4.43 -1.20 -4.53
CA ASN A 84 5.15 -1.99 -5.50
C ASN A 84 6.46 -2.43 -4.88
N VAL A 85 6.49 -3.64 -4.37
CA VAL A 85 7.70 -4.10 -3.74
C VAL A 85 8.79 -4.36 -4.72
N ALA A 86 8.52 -4.38 -6.00
CA ALA A 86 9.58 -4.58 -6.98
C ALA A 86 10.59 -3.44 -6.95
N ASN A 87 10.20 -2.29 -6.39
CA ASN A 87 11.12 -1.18 -6.28
C ASN A 87 11.80 -1.12 -4.92
N ALA A 88 11.58 -2.10 -4.07
CA ALA A 88 12.18 -2.10 -2.76
C ALA A 88 13.36 -3.07 -2.73
N VAL A 89 14.39 -2.71 -1.99
CA VAL A 89 15.52 -3.58 -1.81
C VAL A 89 15.39 -4.19 -0.43
N GLY A 90 15.50 -5.49 -0.34
CA GLY A 90 15.37 -6.19 0.92
C GLY A 90 16.46 -5.79 1.90
N THR A 91 16.17 -5.95 3.19
CA THR A 91 17.12 -5.62 4.22
C THR A 91 17.99 -6.80 4.61
N SER A 92 17.72 -7.97 4.10
CA SER A 92 18.56 -9.14 4.37
C SER A 92 18.55 -10.05 3.16
N GLY A 93 19.58 -10.81 3.00
CA GLY A 93 19.74 -11.69 1.85
C GLY A 93 20.11 -10.91 0.60
N ASP A 94 20.12 -11.61 -0.50
CA ASP A 94 20.48 -11.01 -1.78
C ASP A 94 19.26 -10.42 -2.46
N SER A 95 19.43 -9.30 -3.11
CA SER A 95 18.38 -8.68 -3.90
C SER A 95 18.92 -8.44 -5.30
N THR A 96 18.09 -8.71 -6.29
CA THR A 96 18.47 -8.52 -7.68
C THR A 96 17.63 -7.42 -8.31
N ILE A 97 18.29 -6.48 -8.93
CA ILE A 97 17.62 -5.43 -9.68
C ILE A 97 17.91 -5.67 -11.14
N ASP A 98 16.83 -5.91 -11.91
CA ASP A 98 16.97 -6.16 -13.31
C ASP A 98 16.84 -4.82 -14.00
N GLY A 99 17.91 -4.25 -14.36
CA GLY A 99 17.95 -2.91 -14.95
C GLY A 99 18.93 -2.03 -14.23
N ASN A 100 18.75 -0.74 -14.38
CA ASN A 100 19.68 0.24 -13.83
C ASN A 100 19.26 0.68 -12.45
N LEU A 101 20.22 0.99 -11.62
CA LEU A 101 19.98 1.56 -10.30
C LEU A 101 20.60 2.94 -10.26
N THR A 102 19.81 3.92 -9.88
CA THR A 102 20.27 5.29 -9.71
C THR A 102 20.18 5.67 -8.25
N ALA A 103 21.27 6.09 -7.65
CA ALA A 103 21.29 6.60 -6.29
C ALA A 103 21.54 8.10 -6.35
N SER A 104 20.67 8.90 -5.72
CA SER A 104 20.86 10.34 -5.70
C SER A 104 21.80 10.77 -4.59
N GLY A 105 22.15 9.90 -3.70
CA GLY A 105 23.09 10.16 -2.63
C GLY A 105 24.27 9.20 -2.72
N ASN A 106 24.82 8.87 -1.59
CA ASN A 106 25.97 7.98 -1.56
C ASN A 106 25.54 6.53 -1.58
N LEU A 107 26.39 5.71 -2.16
CA LEU A 107 26.21 4.27 -2.13
C LEU A 107 27.41 3.67 -1.43
N THR A 108 27.16 2.90 -0.38
CA THR A 108 28.24 2.30 0.41
C THR A 108 28.13 0.78 0.32
N ALA A 109 29.22 0.14 0.02
CA ALA A 109 29.29 -1.31 0.01
C ALA A 109 30.68 -1.75 0.41
N THR A 110 30.79 -2.95 0.97
CA THR A 110 32.09 -3.50 1.29
C THR A 110 32.89 -3.76 0.02
N LYS A 111 32.24 -4.19 -1.03
CA LYS A 111 32.91 -4.47 -2.30
C LYS A 111 31.94 -4.19 -3.44
N PHE A 112 32.50 -3.82 -4.56
CA PHE A 112 31.79 -3.69 -5.81
C PHE A 112 32.35 -4.65 -6.82
N TYR A 113 31.53 -5.36 -7.54
CA TYR A 113 31.93 -6.27 -8.58
C TYR A 113 31.33 -5.79 -9.89
N GLY A 114 32.07 -5.80 -10.93
CA GLY A 114 31.57 -5.44 -12.24
C GLY A 114 32.55 -4.61 -13.03
N ASP A 115 32.12 -4.13 -14.17
CA ASP A 115 32.97 -3.34 -15.06
C ASP A 115 32.97 -1.90 -14.57
N GLY A 116 34.09 -1.41 -14.16
CA GLY A 116 34.24 -0.04 -13.70
C GLY A 116 34.80 0.92 -14.75
N SER A 117 34.78 0.53 -16.00
CA SER A 117 35.43 1.34 -17.03
C SER A 117 34.82 2.71 -17.21
N ASN A 118 33.58 2.92 -16.83
CA ASN A 118 32.92 4.21 -16.95
C ASN A 118 32.89 4.99 -15.67
N LEU A 119 33.53 4.55 -14.61
CA LEU A 119 33.58 5.27 -13.37
C LEU A 119 34.57 6.42 -13.48
N THR A 120 34.20 7.56 -12.90
CA THR A 120 35.08 8.73 -12.89
C THR A 120 35.22 9.22 -11.46
N GLY A 121 36.26 9.94 -11.19
CA GLY A 121 36.48 10.50 -9.88
C GLY A 121 36.84 9.50 -8.79
N VAL A 122 37.23 8.31 -9.17
CA VAL A 122 37.58 7.28 -8.21
C VAL A 122 39.02 7.48 -7.79
N SER A 123 39.25 7.67 -6.49
CA SER A 123 40.60 7.83 -5.99
C SER A 123 40.98 6.57 -5.23
N GLY A 124 42.27 6.35 -5.10
CA GLY A 124 42.78 5.16 -4.46
C GLY A 124 42.61 3.89 -5.28
N PHE A 125 42.30 4.04 -6.54
CA PHE A 125 42.05 2.92 -7.37
C PHE A 125 43.37 2.44 -7.83
N ALA A 126 43.68 1.24 -7.59
CA ALA A 126 44.96 0.76 -7.86
C ALA A 126 45.04 0.38 -9.24
N THR A 127 45.85 0.96 -9.98
CA THR A 127 46.01 0.56 -11.20
C THR A 127 47.15 -0.11 -11.26
N ALA A 128 47.34 -0.89 -11.20
CA ALA A 128 48.39 -1.51 -11.13
C ALA A 128 49.20 -1.40 -12.01
N ILE A 129 49.83 -1.52 -12.18
CA ILE A 129 50.69 -1.42 -12.79
C ILE A 129 51.22 -2.13 -13.25
#